data_c0aad49a4e086513f97b1f24d744c636
#
_entry.id   c0aad49a4e086513f97b1f24d744c636
#
_cell.length_a   1.000
_cell.length_b   1.000
_cell.length_c   1.000
_cell.angle_alpha   90.00
_cell.angle_beta   90.00
_cell.angle_gamma   90.00
#
_symmetry.space_group_name_H-M   'P 1'
#
loop_
_entity.id
_entity.type
_entity.pdbx_description
1 polymer ?
#
loop_
_entity_poly.entity_id
_entity_poly.type
_entity_poly.pdbx_seq_one_letter_code
_entity_poly.pdbx_strand_id
1 'polypeptide(L)'
;NAQGAASASSPAPDASASRAPDMAMGDGTSAAVDGGDTMMPAAGKGRGKKAKIAVTLPDGQKPGNPLSDELAARLDHAANAQTGFAERWAMFWTNHFAIEAATGQLVRWTVGPFDREAIRQHAFGSFHDLLFSVTQHPAMLAYLNNATSIGPDSKAGLRQHKGLNENHARELMELHAIGVQAGYTQADVTSFAKVLTGWTFGQNQKQPERFARFFFNANAHEPGPQTVLGHVYNQPGVQQGDAVLAMLAAHPATAKHIATKLVRAFVADTPPDDLVALLSKTFMDTQGDLGAVAAALVSADAAWTAPMQKLRLPQEYVLSACRGLAVTPKPAMLMKDLNTLGQPIFDPPSPEGYHDDAATWLAPDAMANRLDIAQSFAQQADSSADAREVADAVLGDAQSPATREAIARAEGPVQGLTILLMSPEFQRR
;
A
#
# COMPACT_ATOMS: atom_id res chain seq x y z
N ASN A 1 -43.93 54.54 21.55
CA ASN A 1 -42.98 55.17 22.47
C ASN A 1 -41.61 54.52 22.20
N ALA A 2 -40.80 55.05 21.38
CA ALA A 2 -40.01 56.28 21.43
C ALA A 2 -38.62 56.02 22.02
N GLN A 3 -37.63 56.21 21.14
CA GLN A 3 -36.32 56.86 21.32
C GLN A 3 -35.24 56.06 22.06
N GLY A 4 -34.01 56.00 21.71
CA GLY A 4 -33.25 56.89 20.83
C GLY A 4 -31.87 56.29 20.51
N ALA A 5 -31.34 56.83 19.49
CA ALA A 5 -30.05 56.61 18.88
C ALA A 5 -28.87 57.13 19.72
N ALA A 6 -27.66 56.56 19.52
CA ALA A 6 -26.44 57.36 19.41
C ALA A 6 -25.30 56.53 18.81
N SER A 7 -24.78 57.04 17.71
CA SER A 7 -23.56 56.75 16.95
C SER A 7 -22.31 57.27 17.66
N ALA A 8 -21.16 56.59 17.41
CA ALA A 8 -19.82 57.19 17.33
C ALA A 8 -18.85 56.16 16.73
N SER A 9 -18.46 56.21 15.48
CA SER A 9 -17.33 56.85 14.77
C SER A 9 -15.94 56.44 15.25
N SER A 10 -15.21 55.83 14.30
CA SER A 10 -13.78 55.53 14.26
C SER A 10 -12.85 56.71 14.64
N PRO A 11 -11.53 56.45 14.84
CA PRO A 11 -10.61 56.59 13.72
C PRO A 11 -9.43 55.59 13.71
N ALA A 12 -8.90 55.38 12.52
CA ALA A 12 -7.52 54.90 12.28
C ALA A 12 -6.52 56.09 12.42
N PRO A 13 -5.24 55.80 12.66
CA PRO A 13 -4.21 56.54 11.96
C PRO A 13 -3.08 55.64 11.39
N ASP A 14 -2.76 55.90 10.21
CA ASP A 14 -1.57 56.52 9.58
C ASP A 14 -0.24 55.77 9.63
N ALA A 15 0.28 55.61 8.40
CA ALA A 15 1.59 55.17 8.03
C ALA A 15 2.64 56.25 8.34
N SER A 16 3.83 55.84 8.76
CA SER A 16 5.06 56.59 8.44
C SER A 16 6.26 55.67 8.36
N ALA A 17 6.93 55.81 7.25
CA ALA A 17 8.20 55.21 6.84
C ALA A 17 9.38 55.81 7.62
N SER A 18 10.44 55.01 7.85
CA SER A 18 11.84 55.50 7.76
C SER A 18 12.85 54.35 7.67
N ARG A 19 13.45 54.20 6.54
CA ARG A 19 14.86 54.22 6.15
C ARG A 19 15.88 53.50 7.04
N ALA A 20 16.58 52.58 6.36
CA ALA A 20 17.85 51.96 6.75
C ALA A 20 19.00 52.94 6.92
N PRO A 21 20.08 52.51 7.59
CA PRO A 21 21.38 52.65 6.94
C PRO A 21 22.19 51.33 6.91
N ASP A 22 22.95 51.20 5.83
CA ASP A 22 24.13 50.38 5.64
C ASP A 22 25.23 50.65 6.69
N MET A 23 25.93 49.57 7.11
CA MET A 23 27.41 49.55 7.16
C MET A 23 27.97 48.24 7.73
N ALA A 24 28.89 47.63 6.91
CA ALA A 24 30.22 47.11 7.25
C ALA A 24 30.39 45.78 7.99
N MET A 25 31.07 44.93 7.28
CA MET A 25 31.90 43.75 7.62
C MET A 25 32.42 43.64 9.06
N GLY A 26 32.29 42.41 9.61
CA GLY A 26 33.03 41.96 10.79
C GLY A 26 33.07 40.44 10.78
N ASP A 27 34.27 39.89 10.55
CA ASP A 27 34.62 38.49 10.69
C ASP A 27 34.28 37.97 12.10
N GLY A 28 33.60 36.84 12.20
CA GLY A 28 33.29 36.22 13.48
C GLY A 28 32.77 34.81 13.29
N THR A 29 33.65 33.84 13.45
CA THR A 29 33.39 32.43 13.56
C THR A 29 32.19 32.14 14.45
N SER A 30 31.10 31.61 13.89
CA SER A 30 29.98 31.09 14.62
C SER A 30 29.76 29.62 14.23
N ALA A 31 29.78 28.75 15.23
CA ALA A 31 29.50 27.36 15.13
C ALA A 31 28.11 27.11 14.54
N ALA A 32 28.05 26.42 13.42
CA ALA A 32 26.83 25.93 12.80
C ALA A 32 26.23 24.84 13.71
N VAL A 33 25.02 25.08 14.16
CA VAL A 33 24.13 24.04 14.69
C VAL A 33 23.51 23.38 13.46
N ASP A 34 24.05 22.21 13.14
CA ASP A 34 23.63 21.36 12.03
C ASP A 34 22.26 20.74 12.37
N GLY A 35 21.22 21.28 11.78
CA GLY A 35 19.91 20.68 11.69
C GLY A 35 19.93 19.63 10.58
N GLY A 36 20.53 18.49 10.86
CA GLY A 36 20.64 17.39 9.92
C GLY A 36 19.30 16.75 9.61
N ASP A 37 18.76 17.14 8.48
CA ASP A 37 17.75 16.38 7.73
C ASP A 37 18.42 15.07 7.27
N THR A 38 18.35 14.03 8.06
CA THR A 38 18.88 12.70 7.72
C THR A 38 17.93 12.02 6.74
N MET A 39 17.99 12.40 5.48
CA MET A 39 17.62 11.51 4.38
C MET A 39 18.43 10.22 4.53
N MET A 40 17.74 9.12 4.85
CA MET A 40 18.33 7.79 4.81
C MET A 40 18.93 7.53 3.42
N PRO A 41 20.15 7.03 3.32
CA PRO A 41 20.74 6.71 2.03
C PRO A 41 19.94 5.57 1.40
N ALA A 42 19.46 5.79 0.18
CA ALA A 42 18.98 4.75 -0.70
C ALA A 42 19.96 3.57 -0.66
N ALA A 43 19.45 2.36 -0.44
CA ALA A 43 20.22 1.14 -0.35
C ALA A 43 21.25 1.08 -1.48
N GLY A 44 22.51 1.26 -1.13
CA GLY A 44 23.62 1.29 -2.07
C GLY A 44 23.64 0.00 -2.90
N LYS A 45 23.66 0.15 -4.21
CA LYS A 45 23.85 -0.95 -5.18
C LYS A 45 25.25 -1.56 -5.01
N GLY A 46 25.46 -2.30 -3.93
CA GLY A 46 26.59 -3.18 -3.78
C GLY A 46 26.42 -4.37 -4.73
N ARG A 47 27.11 -4.37 -5.86
CA ARG A 47 27.25 -5.52 -6.74
C ARG A 47 28.09 -6.62 -6.06
N GLY A 48 27.54 -7.25 -5.01
CA GLY A 48 28.01 -8.56 -4.56
C GLY A 48 27.59 -9.60 -5.60
N LYS A 49 28.48 -10.52 -5.97
CA LYS A 49 28.15 -11.68 -6.83
C LYS A 49 26.97 -12.42 -6.20
N LYS A 50 25.76 -12.21 -6.76
CA LYS A 50 24.54 -12.92 -6.33
C LYS A 50 24.75 -14.40 -6.63
N ALA A 51 24.83 -15.24 -5.61
CA ALA A 51 24.79 -16.67 -5.76
C ALA A 51 23.47 -17.03 -6.46
N LYS A 52 23.55 -17.56 -7.67
CA LYS A 52 22.36 -18.07 -8.38
C LYS A 52 21.92 -19.34 -7.67
N ILE A 53 20.85 -19.25 -6.93
CA ILE A 53 20.19 -20.42 -6.35
C ILE A 53 19.49 -21.14 -7.51
N ALA A 54 20.05 -22.24 -7.99
CA ALA A 54 19.40 -23.07 -9.00
C ALA A 54 18.38 -23.96 -8.30
N VAL A 55 17.09 -23.70 -8.50
CA VAL A 55 16.02 -24.61 -8.10
C VAL A 55 15.81 -25.60 -9.25
N THR A 56 15.90 -26.89 -8.95
CA THR A 56 15.51 -27.96 -9.86
C THR A 56 14.20 -28.54 -9.35
N LEU A 57 13.18 -28.53 -10.20
CA LEU A 57 11.90 -29.19 -9.89
C LEU A 57 12.10 -30.72 -9.88
N PRO A 58 11.23 -31.47 -9.11
CA PRO A 58 11.36 -32.91 -8.98
C PRO A 58 11.35 -33.69 -10.30
N ASP A 59 10.74 -33.14 -11.36
CA ASP A 59 10.64 -33.68 -12.70
C ASP A 59 11.78 -33.24 -13.65
N GLY A 60 12.81 -32.57 -13.11
CA GLY A 60 13.96 -32.09 -13.89
C GLY A 60 13.67 -30.89 -14.79
N GLN A 61 12.48 -30.35 -14.77
CA GLN A 61 12.13 -29.12 -15.49
C GLN A 61 12.87 -27.92 -14.88
N LYS A 62 13.29 -26.99 -15.73
CA LYS A 62 13.75 -25.69 -15.24
C LYS A 62 12.53 -24.95 -14.71
N PRO A 63 12.59 -24.39 -13.50
CA PRO A 63 11.51 -23.54 -13.03
C PRO A 63 11.31 -22.44 -14.06
N GLY A 64 10.05 -22.19 -14.45
CA GLY A 64 9.64 -21.03 -15.22
C GLY A 64 10.05 -19.74 -14.51
N ASN A 65 9.52 -18.62 -14.90
CA ASN A 65 9.63 -17.41 -14.08
C ASN A 65 8.46 -17.39 -13.09
N PRO A 66 8.61 -17.89 -11.84
CA PRO A 66 7.48 -18.04 -10.92
C PRO A 66 6.72 -16.73 -10.70
N LEU A 67 7.46 -15.61 -10.69
CA LEU A 67 6.84 -14.29 -10.57
C LEU A 67 5.96 -13.98 -11.79
N SER A 68 6.40 -14.29 -13.01
CA SER A 68 5.59 -14.05 -14.21
C SER A 68 4.30 -14.87 -14.20
N ASP A 69 4.39 -16.12 -13.77
CA ASP A 69 3.23 -17.03 -13.70
C ASP A 69 2.25 -16.59 -12.62
N GLU A 70 2.75 -16.15 -11.46
CA GLU A 70 1.94 -15.57 -10.38
C GLU A 70 1.25 -14.28 -10.83
N LEU A 71 1.96 -13.38 -11.51
CA LEU A 71 1.38 -12.15 -12.04
C LEU A 71 0.30 -12.43 -13.08
N ALA A 72 0.54 -13.41 -13.95
CA ALA A 72 -0.43 -13.84 -14.95
C ALA A 72 -1.71 -14.38 -14.28
N ALA A 73 -1.57 -15.29 -13.31
CA ALA A 73 -2.69 -15.86 -12.58
C ALA A 73 -3.48 -14.80 -11.80
N ARG A 74 -2.78 -13.85 -11.16
CA ARG A 74 -3.42 -12.74 -10.45
C ARG A 74 -4.24 -11.84 -11.37
N LEU A 75 -3.68 -11.45 -12.52
CA LEU A 75 -4.37 -10.60 -13.49
C LEU A 75 -5.55 -11.30 -14.11
N ASP A 76 -5.41 -12.57 -14.47
CA ASP A 76 -6.50 -13.39 -15.00
C ASP A 76 -7.63 -13.52 -13.99
N HIS A 77 -7.32 -13.85 -12.74
CA HIS A 77 -8.31 -13.93 -11.66
C HIS A 77 -9.05 -12.59 -11.46
N ALA A 78 -8.32 -11.47 -11.41
CA ALA A 78 -8.92 -10.16 -11.20
C ALA A 78 -9.78 -9.69 -12.39
N ALA A 79 -9.37 -10.02 -13.63
CA ALA A 79 -10.15 -9.71 -14.84
C ALA A 79 -11.46 -10.49 -14.89
N ASN A 80 -11.47 -11.74 -14.41
CA ASN A 80 -12.61 -12.65 -14.48
C ASN A 80 -13.43 -12.72 -13.17
N ALA A 81 -13.07 -12.00 -12.12
CA ALA A 81 -13.76 -12.01 -10.84
C ALA A 81 -15.23 -11.59 -10.99
N GLN A 82 -16.15 -12.32 -10.36
CA GLN A 82 -17.59 -12.00 -10.41
C GLN A 82 -17.90 -10.64 -9.79
N THR A 83 -17.24 -10.30 -8.68
CA THR A 83 -17.38 -9.00 -8.02
C THR A 83 -16.04 -8.27 -8.00
N GLY A 84 -16.03 -7.02 -8.48
CA GLY A 84 -14.83 -6.20 -8.45
C GLY A 84 -14.43 -5.75 -7.04
N PHE A 85 -15.37 -5.72 -6.07
CA PHE A 85 -15.10 -5.26 -4.72
C PHE A 85 -14.10 -6.17 -3.98
N ALA A 86 -14.32 -7.48 -3.98
CA ALA A 86 -13.44 -8.42 -3.28
C ALA A 86 -12.00 -8.38 -3.79
N GLU A 87 -11.82 -8.25 -5.11
CA GLU A 87 -10.48 -8.09 -5.69
C GLU A 87 -9.83 -6.76 -5.31
N ARG A 88 -10.58 -5.66 -5.35
CA ARG A 88 -10.07 -4.35 -4.92
C ARG A 88 -9.72 -4.33 -3.43
N TRP A 89 -10.52 -5.03 -2.61
CA TRP A 89 -10.24 -5.21 -1.18
C TRP A 89 -8.93 -5.97 -0.95
N ALA A 90 -8.71 -7.08 -1.66
CA ALA A 90 -7.46 -7.82 -1.61
C ALA A 90 -6.27 -6.97 -2.15
N MET A 91 -6.47 -6.21 -3.23
CA MET A 91 -5.46 -5.29 -3.78
C MET A 91 -5.08 -4.19 -2.79
N PHE A 92 -6.05 -3.65 -2.05
CA PHE A 92 -5.78 -2.70 -0.97
C PHE A 92 -4.85 -3.30 0.09
N TRP A 93 -5.13 -4.50 0.58
CA TRP A 93 -4.29 -5.15 1.58
C TRP A 93 -2.90 -5.51 1.03
N THR A 94 -2.81 -5.93 -0.23
CA THR A 94 -1.51 -6.15 -0.88
C THR A 94 -0.69 -4.87 -0.98
N ASN A 95 -1.33 -3.73 -1.20
CA ASN A 95 -0.67 -2.43 -1.21
C ASN A 95 -0.34 -1.93 0.20
N HIS A 96 -1.20 -2.20 1.19
CA HIS A 96 -0.98 -1.83 2.58
C HIS A 96 0.22 -2.59 3.20
N PHE A 97 0.37 -3.86 2.87
CA PHE A 97 1.50 -4.70 3.25
C PHE A 97 2.47 -4.88 2.09
N ALA A 98 2.89 -3.78 1.51
CA ALA A 98 3.67 -3.76 0.28
C ALA A 98 5.02 -4.48 0.40
N ILE A 99 5.37 -5.25 -0.62
CA ILE A 99 6.64 -5.95 -0.75
C ILE A 99 7.21 -5.73 -2.16
N GLU A 100 8.48 -5.31 -2.23
CA GLU A 100 9.22 -5.15 -3.48
C GLU A 100 9.91 -6.46 -3.88
N ALA A 101 9.40 -7.11 -4.92
CA ALA A 101 9.94 -8.38 -5.42
C ALA A 101 11.38 -8.27 -5.97
N ALA A 102 11.80 -7.05 -6.35
CA ALA A 102 13.15 -6.80 -6.85
C ALA A 102 14.23 -6.83 -5.76
N THR A 103 13.85 -6.73 -4.48
CA THR A 103 14.78 -6.67 -3.34
C THR A 103 15.65 -7.93 -3.23
N GLY A 104 15.12 -9.12 -3.58
CA GLY A 104 15.88 -10.36 -3.51
C GLY A 104 15.22 -11.55 -4.19
N GLN A 105 16.03 -12.57 -4.49
CA GLN A 105 15.54 -13.76 -5.19
C GLN A 105 14.49 -14.53 -4.36
N LEU A 106 14.66 -14.63 -3.05
CA LEU A 106 13.69 -15.28 -2.19
C LEU A 106 12.36 -14.52 -2.19
N VAL A 107 12.40 -13.18 -2.05
CA VAL A 107 11.20 -12.34 -2.10
C VAL A 107 10.48 -12.56 -3.43
N ARG A 108 11.20 -12.54 -4.54
CA ARG A 108 10.65 -12.79 -5.89
C ARG A 108 9.92 -14.14 -6.01
N TRP A 109 10.38 -15.16 -5.30
CA TRP A 109 9.75 -16.49 -5.33
C TRP A 109 8.59 -16.64 -4.34
N THR A 110 8.57 -15.83 -3.31
CA THR A 110 7.61 -15.97 -2.21
C THR A 110 6.55 -14.89 -2.18
N VAL A 111 6.65 -13.86 -3.05
CA VAL A 111 5.66 -12.78 -3.07
C VAL A 111 4.29 -13.22 -3.59
N GLY A 112 4.21 -14.16 -4.53
CA GLY A 112 2.94 -14.76 -4.95
C GLY A 112 2.29 -15.59 -3.84
N PRO A 113 3.02 -16.55 -3.22
CA PRO A 113 2.58 -17.20 -1.99
C PRO A 113 2.15 -16.20 -0.90
N PHE A 114 2.89 -15.12 -0.69
CA PHE A 114 2.53 -14.07 0.27
C PHE A 114 1.13 -13.48 -0.02
N ASP A 115 0.86 -13.12 -1.25
CA ASP A 115 -0.46 -12.60 -1.64
C ASP A 115 -1.58 -13.61 -1.37
N ARG A 116 -1.36 -14.90 -1.69
CA ARG A 116 -2.37 -15.94 -1.50
C ARG A 116 -2.55 -16.36 -0.05
N GLU A 117 -1.45 -16.62 0.65
CA GLU A 117 -1.46 -17.28 1.96
C GLU A 117 -1.59 -16.28 3.11
N ALA A 118 -0.94 -15.11 3.02
CA ALA A 118 -0.97 -14.11 4.07
C ALA A 118 -2.04 -13.03 3.84
N ILE A 119 -2.26 -12.59 2.59
CA ILE A 119 -3.20 -11.51 2.31
C ILE A 119 -4.60 -12.04 2.03
N ARG A 120 -4.79 -12.75 0.90
CA ARG A 120 -6.13 -13.13 0.41
C ARG A 120 -6.88 -14.03 1.36
N GLN A 121 -6.17 -14.95 2.02
CA GLN A 121 -6.77 -15.87 2.98
C GLN A 121 -7.35 -15.14 4.20
N HIS A 122 -6.78 -14.00 4.59
CA HIS A 122 -7.16 -13.24 5.78
C HIS A 122 -7.86 -11.91 5.48
N ALA A 123 -8.01 -11.53 4.21
CA ALA A 123 -8.51 -10.22 3.79
C ALA A 123 -9.88 -9.84 4.35
N PHE A 124 -10.74 -10.82 4.65
CA PHE A 124 -12.06 -10.64 5.27
C PHE A 124 -12.17 -11.25 6.67
N GLY A 125 -11.05 -11.72 7.22
CA GLY A 125 -10.96 -12.29 8.56
C GLY A 125 -10.63 -11.24 9.62
N SER A 126 -9.99 -11.69 10.69
CA SER A 126 -9.50 -10.82 11.76
C SER A 126 -8.27 -10.05 11.31
N PHE A 127 -8.18 -8.76 11.63
CA PHE A 127 -6.99 -7.95 11.35
C PHE A 127 -5.76 -8.49 12.11
N HIS A 128 -5.94 -9.04 13.30
CA HIS A 128 -4.85 -9.71 14.03
C HIS A 128 -4.26 -10.87 13.21
N ASP A 129 -5.11 -11.76 12.68
CA ASP A 129 -4.64 -12.91 11.91
C ASP A 129 -3.95 -12.47 10.60
N LEU A 130 -4.47 -11.44 9.95
CA LEU A 130 -3.83 -10.84 8.78
C LEU A 130 -2.46 -10.27 9.14
N LEU A 131 -2.37 -9.45 10.18
CA LEU A 131 -1.13 -8.82 10.64
C LEU A 131 -0.10 -9.88 11.06
N PHE A 132 -0.53 -10.91 11.80
CA PHE A 132 0.32 -12.01 12.26
C PHE A 132 0.85 -12.84 11.07
N SER A 133 -0.02 -13.22 10.16
CA SER A 133 0.35 -14.00 8.96
C SER A 133 1.35 -13.24 8.09
N VAL A 134 1.12 -11.94 7.87
CA VAL A 134 2.02 -11.06 7.12
C VAL A 134 3.38 -10.95 7.80
N THR A 135 3.40 -10.71 9.12
CA THR A 135 4.63 -10.51 9.90
C THR A 135 5.53 -11.74 9.88
N GLN A 136 4.95 -12.94 9.93
CA GLN A 136 5.69 -14.20 9.90
C GLN A 136 6.09 -14.66 8.50
N HIS A 137 5.47 -14.11 7.46
CA HIS A 137 5.69 -14.64 6.12
C HIS A 137 7.15 -14.46 5.66
N PRO A 138 7.79 -15.47 5.07
CA PRO A 138 9.18 -15.42 4.62
C PRO A 138 9.50 -14.26 3.67
N ALA A 139 8.53 -13.87 2.82
CA ALA A 139 8.68 -12.72 1.94
C ALA A 139 8.88 -11.42 2.73
N MET A 140 8.05 -11.16 3.75
CA MET A 140 8.13 -9.96 4.58
C MET A 140 9.38 -9.97 5.46
N LEU A 141 9.69 -11.11 6.09
CA LEU A 141 10.91 -11.29 6.90
C LEU A 141 12.20 -11.07 6.08
N ALA A 142 12.19 -11.44 4.79
CA ALA A 142 13.30 -11.21 3.89
C ALA A 142 13.34 -9.76 3.39
N TYR A 143 12.20 -9.19 3.04
CA TYR A 143 12.07 -7.83 2.51
C TYR A 143 12.54 -6.78 3.52
N LEU A 144 12.06 -6.88 4.76
CA LEU A 144 12.42 -5.95 5.84
C LEU A 144 13.65 -6.41 6.65
N ASN A 145 14.39 -7.43 6.16
CA ASN A 145 15.64 -7.94 6.72
C ASN A 145 15.54 -8.45 8.18
N ASN A 146 14.34 -8.79 8.66
CA ASN A 146 14.17 -9.32 10.02
C ASN A 146 14.83 -10.68 10.20
N ALA A 147 14.89 -11.50 9.16
CA ALA A 147 15.50 -12.83 9.19
C ALA A 147 16.97 -12.82 9.62
N THR A 148 17.65 -11.68 9.56
CA THR A 148 19.04 -11.49 9.99
C THR A 148 19.16 -10.74 11.31
N SER A 149 18.05 -10.31 11.92
CA SER A 149 18.01 -9.60 13.19
C SER A 149 18.33 -10.56 14.35
N ILE A 150 19.29 -10.17 15.18
CA ILE A 150 19.77 -10.96 16.29
C ILE A 150 19.71 -10.11 17.56
N GLY A 151 19.10 -10.65 18.61
CA GLY A 151 19.05 -10.00 19.91
C GLY A 151 20.47 -9.81 20.50
N PRO A 152 20.82 -8.59 20.92
CA PRO A 152 22.15 -8.30 21.45
C PRO A 152 22.59 -9.25 22.57
N ASP A 153 21.70 -9.55 23.50
CA ASP A 153 21.95 -10.39 24.66
C ASP A 153 21.58 -11.87 24.44
N SER A 154 21.19 -12.23 23.21
CA SER A 154 20.90 -13.61 22.83
C SER A 154 22.18 -14.46 22.73
N LYS A 155 22.02 -15.78 22.79
CA LYS A 155 23.17 -16.72 22.65
C LYS A 155 23.93 -16.50 21.32
N ALA A 156 23.24 -16.13 20.26
CA ALA A 156 23.87 -15.84 18.97
C ALA A 156 24.52 -14.44 18.97
N GLY A 157 23.87 -13.44 19.56
CA GLY A 157 24.35 -12.06 19.65
C GLY A 157 25.68 -11.97 20.39
N LEU A 158 25.76 -12.59 21.56
CA LEU A 158 26.98 -12.64 22.36
C LEU A 158 28.19 -13.31 21.66
N ARG A 159 27.93 -14.21 20.69
CA ARG A 159 28.97 -14.89 19.92
C ARG A 159 29.38 -14.16 18.65
N GLN A 160 28.45 -13.51 17.99
CA GLN A 160 28.67 -13.02 16.63
C GLN A 160 28.81 -11.50 16.53
N HIS A 161 28.55 -10.76 17.61
CA HIS A 161 28.52 -9.30 17.65
C HIS A 161 27.66 -8.69 16.51
N LYS A 162 26.63 -9.41 16.06
CA LYS A 162 25.66 -8.95 15.09
C LYS A 162 24.56 -8.19 15.79
N GLY A 163 24.08 -7.13 15.13
CA GLY A 163 23.16 -6.19 15.73
C GLY A 163 21.68 -6.49 15.47
N LEU A 164 20.89 -5.79 16.24
CA LEU A 164 19.45 -5.67 16.09
C LEU A 164 19.13 -4.95 14.78
N ASN A 165 18.10 -5.41 14.07
CA ASN A 165 17.51 -4.72 12.92
C ASN A 165 16.11 -4.22 13.31
N GLU A 166 15.90 -2.93 13.29
CA GLU A 166 14.64 -2.30 13.70
C GLU A 166 13.64 -2.12 12.57
N ASN A 167 14.06 -2.33 11.32
CA ASN A 167 13.25 -1.97 10.16
C ASN A 167 11.85 -2.61 10.20
N HIS A 168 11.77 -3.91 10.43
CA HIS A 168 10.49 -4.63 10.47
C HIS A 168 9.58 -4.13 11.60
N ALA A 169 10.12 -3.93 12.81
CA ALA A 169 9.35 -3.39 13.93
C ALA A 169 8.84 -1.97 13.64
N ARG A 170 9.67 -1.15 13.03
CA ARG A 170 9.32 0.21 12.64
C ARG A 170 8.16 0.22 11.63
N GLU A 171 8.29 -0.52 10.54
CA GLU A 171 7.26 -0.58 9.51
C GLU A 171 5.94 -1.16 10.04
N LEU A 172 6.00 -2.15 10.93
CA LEU A 172 4.82 -2.70 11.59
C LEU A 172 4.07 -1.64 12.41
N MET A 173 4.79 -0.78 13.13
CA MET A 173 4.17 0.28 13.91
C MET A 173 3.71 1.45 13.03
N GLU A 174 4.58 1.92 12.15
CA GLU A 174 4.36 3.16 11.37
C GLU A 174 3.38 2.99 10.21
N LEU A 175 3.50 1.91 9.46
CA LEU A 175 2.73 1.72 8.23
C LEU A 175 1.61 0.70 8.36
N HIS A 176 1.86 -0.40 9.09
CA HIS A 176 0.97 -1.55 9.08
C HIS A 176 -0.08 -1.54 10.20
N ALA A 177 0.18 -0.84 11.32
CA ALA A 177 -0.72 -0.82 12.48
C ALA A 177 -1.09 0.59 12.92
N ILE A 178 -0.41 1.11 13.95
CA ILE A 178 -0.85 2.31 14.69
C ILE A 178 -0.66 3.63 13.95
N GLY A 179 0.21 3.68 12.93
CA GLY A 179 0.52 4.89 12.18
C GLY A 179 1.55 5.80 12.88
N VAL A 180 2.20 6.67 12.10
CA VAL A 180 3.29 7.55 12.57
C VAL A 180 2.88 8.53 13.68
N GLN A 181 1.58 8.85 13.79
CA GLN A 181 1.08 9.84 14.77
C GLN A 181 0.60 9.22 16.09
N ALA A 182 0.81 7.92 16.30
CA ALA A 182 0.28 7.20 17.46
C ALA A 182 1.01 7.49 18.78
N GLY A 183 2.10 8.26 18.76
CA GLY A 183 2.83 8.66 19.97
C GLY A 183 3.78 7.62 20.53
N TYR A 184 4.17 6.59 19.75
CA TYR A 184 5.23 5.65 20.13
C TYR A 184 6.61 6.35 20.10
N THR A 185 7.57 5.76 20.82
CA THR A 185 8.95 6.26 20.95
C THR A 185 9.95 5.37 20.21
N GLN A 186 11.15 5.88 19.99
CA GLN A 186 12.26 5.06 19.49
C GLN A 186 12.55 3.85 20.42
N ALA A 187 12.35 3.99 21.72
CA ALA A 187 12.52 2.89 22.67
C ALA A 187 11.47 1.78 22.45
N ASP A 188 10.23 2.13 22.07
CA ASP A 188 9.20 1.16 21.72
C ASP A 188 9.58 0.38 20.46
N VAL A 189 10.08 1.07 19.43
CA VAL A 189 10.57 0.43 18.19
C VAL A 189 11.72 -0.54 18.49
N THR A 190 12.71 -0.11 19.29
CA THR A 190 13.85 -0.95 19.68
C THR A 190 13.39 -2.17 20.49
N SER A 191 12.49 -1.98 21.45
CA SER A 191 11.91 -3.08 22.23
C SER A 191 11.13 -4.05 21.36
N PHE A 192 10.30 -3.55 20.43
CA PHE A 192 9.57 -4.42 19.52
C PHE A 192 10.50 -5.15 18.54
N ALA A 193 11.56 -4.52 18.08
CA ALA A 193 12.59 -5.19 17.28
C ALA A 193 13.25 -6.33 18.04
N LYS A 194 13.53 -6.17 19.35
CA LYS A 194 14.03 -7.23 20.22
C LYS A 194 13.06 -8.41 20.32
N VAL A 195 11.75 -8.11 20.45
CA VAL A 195 10.68 -9.12 20.43
C VAL A 195 10.68 -9.92 19.14
N LEU A 196 10.91 -9.29 17.99
CA LEU A 196 10.91 -9.94 16.68
C LEU A 196 12.22 -10.66 16.34
N THR A 197 13.27 -10.55 17.17
CA THR A 197 14.51 -11.30 16.96
C THR A 197 14.26 -12.81 16.99
N GLY A 198 14.99 -13.54 16.15
CA GLY A 198 14.78 -14.98 16.00
C GLY A 198 13.60 -15.37 15.10
N TRP A 199 12.72 -14.44 14.71
CA TRP A 199 11.73 -14.68 13.67
C TRP A 199 12.42 -14.72 12.32
N THR A 200 12.53 -15.89 11.72
CA THR A 200 13.27 -16.13 10.49
C THR A 200 12.61 -17.20 9.65
N PHE A 201 13.27 -17.66 8.61
CA PHE A 201 12.78 -18.74 7.75
C PHE A 201 13.91 -19.70 7.38
N GLY A 202 13.58 -20.92 6.98
CA GLY A 202 14.55 -21.90 6.54
C GLY A 202 15.23 -21.45 5.24
N GLN A 203 16.57 -21.35 5.27
CA GLN A 203 17.38 -20.88 4.12
C GLN A 203 18.12 -22.03 3.42
N ASN A 204 18.10 -23.22 4.01
CA ASN A 204 18.82 -24.37 3.48
C ASN A 204 17.95 -25.16 2.49
N GLN A 205 18.27 -25.08 1.20
CA GLN A 205 17.56 -25.80 0.14
C GLN A 205 17.66 -27.33 0.24
N LYS A 206 18.66 -27.84 0.97
CA LYS A 206 18.79 -29.28 1.24
C LYS A 206 17.79 -29.78 2.27
N GLN A 207 17.01 -28.89 2.86
CA GLN A 207 15.92 -29.16 3.78
C GLN A 207 14.61 -28.60 3.22
N PRO A 208 14.04 -29.21 2.17
CA PRO A 208 12.89 -28.66 1.45
C PRO A 208 11.65 -28.47 2.33
N GLU A 209 11.51 -29.27 3.38
CA GLU A 209 10.41 -29.16 4.34
C GLU A 209 10.45 -27.88 5.19
N ARG A 210 11.62 -27.23 5.27
CA ARG A 210 11.85 -25.97 6.00
C ARG A 210 12.15 -24.80 5.09
N PHE A 211 12.57 -25.08 3.86
CA PHE A 211 12.99 -24.02 2.95
C PHE A 211 11.85 -23.04 2.68
N ALA A 212 12.13 -21.73 2.81
CA ALA A 212 11.18 -20.65 2.65
C ALA A 212 9.92 -20.79 3.55
N ARG A 213 10.03 -21.44 4.70
CA ARG A 213 8.97 -21.52 5.73
C ARG A 213 9.40 -20.83 6.99
N PHE A 214 8.47 -20.20 7.67
CA PHE A 214 8.72 -19.57 8.97
C PHE A 214 9.41 -20.55 9.93
N PHE A 215 10.37 -20.01 10.64
CA PHE A 215 11.13 -20.75 11.66
C PHE A 215 11.54 -19.81 12.79
N PHE A 216 11.31 -20.19 14.02
CA PHE A 216 11.76 -19.44 15.18
C PHE A 216 13.10 -19.97 15.67
N ASN A 217 14.10 -19.08 15.70
CA ASN A 217 15.44 -19.38 16.20
C ASN A 217 15.64 -18.82 17.62
N ALA A 218 15.38 -19.67 18.63
CA ALA A 218 15.52 -19.31 20.03
C ALA A 218 16.94 -18.85 20.43
N ASN A 219 17.99 -19.25 19.69
CA ASN A 219 19.34 -18.79 19.97
C ASN A 219 19.62 -17.34 19.51
N ALA A 220 18.81 -16.83 18.59
CA ALA A 220 18.90 -15.45 18.09
C ALA A 220 17.90 -14.51 18.75
N HIS A 221 16.94 -15.05 19.50
CA HIS A 221 15.90 -14.27 20.18
C HIS A 221 16.45 -13.59 21.43
N GLU A 222 16.13 -12.30 21.61
CA GLU A 222 16.51 -11.52 22.79
C GLU A 222 15.83 -12.08 24.03
N PRO A 223 16.60 -12.38 25.11
CA PRO A 223 16.01 -12.93 26.33
C PRO A 223 15.32 -11.86 27.19
N GLY A 224 14.36 -12.31 27.98
CA GLY A 224 13.72 -11.50 29.00
C GLY A 224 12.55 -10.64 28.52
N PRO A 225 11.92 -9.91 29.45
CA PRO A 225 10.76 -9.08 29.15
C PRO A 225 11.13 -7.85 28.32
N GLN A 226 10.23 -7.46 27.41
CA GLN A 226 10.34 -6.25 26.62
C GLN A 226 9.13 -5.34 26.89
N THR A 227 9.34 -4.03 26.90
CA THR A 227 8.25 -3.06 27.10
C THR A 227 7.96 -2.37 25.77
N VAL A 228 6.71 -2.47 25.29
CA VAL A 228 6.24 -1.81 24.07
C VAL A 228 4.98 -1.06 24.40
N LEU A 229 4.91 0.24 24.07
CA LEU A 229 3.77 1.13 24.37
C LEU A 229 3.31 1.04 25.84
N GLY A 230 4.24 1.00 26.77
CA GLY A 230 3.96 0.94 28.22
C GLY A 230 3.53 -0.44 28.73
N HIS A 231 3.38 -1.46 27.88
CA HIS A 231 3.03 -2.83 28.29
C HIS A 231 4.27 -3.74 28.31
N VAL A 232 4.36 -4.55 29.36
CA VAL A 232 5.46 -5.51 29.54
C VAL A 232 5.06 -6.86 28.96
N TYR A 233 5.88 -7.39 28.05
CA TYR A 233 5.70 -8.70 27.41
C TYR A 233 6.80 -9.65 27.89
N ASN A 234 6.41 -10.78 28.46
CA ASN A 234 7.32 -11.78 28.99
C ASN A 234 6.92 -13.21 28.60
N GLN A 235 6.14 -13.33 27.51
CA GLN A 235 5.76 -14.62 26.96
C GLN A 235 6.99 -15.33 26.35
N PRO A 236 7.02 -16.67 26.29
CA PRO A 236 8.14 -17.38 25.70
C PRO A 236 8.12 -17.36 24.17
N GLY A 237 9.25 -17.12 23.55
CA GLY A 237 9.47 -17.34 22.13
C GLY A 237 8.53 -16.56 21.22
N VAL A 238 7.90 -17.24 20.27
CA VAL A 238 6.97 -16.63 19.28
C VAL A 238 5.78 -15.94 19.96
N GLN A 239 5.32 -16.44 21.08
CA GLN A 239 4.16 -15.91 21.83
C GLN A 239 4.39 -14.48 22.32
N GLN A 240 5.64 -14.06 22.55
CA GLN A 240 5.95 -12.67 22.89
C GLN A 240 5.60 -11.72 21.75
N GLY A 241 5.98 -12.09 20.52
CA GLY A 241 5.64 -11.32 19.33
C GLY A 241 4.15 -11.32 19.02
N ASP A 242 3.49 -12.46 19.16
CA ASP A 242 2.05 -12.59 18.97
C ASP A 242 1.28 -11.68 19.93
N ALA A 243 1.67 -11.63 21.20
CA ALA A 243 1.03 -10.76 22.19
C ALA A 243 1.22 -9.25 21.87
N VAL A 244 2.37 -8.84 21.30
CA VAL A 244 2.56 -7.47 20.84
C VAL A 244 1.68 -7.18 19.62
N LEU A 245 1.62 -8.11 18.65
CA LEU A 245 0.78 -7.95 17.46
C LEU A 245 -0.71 -7.91 17.81
N ALA A 246 -1.15 -8.71 18.79
CA ALA A 246 -2.53 -8.67 19.28
C ALA A 246 -2.86 -7.29 19.92
N MET A 247 -1.95 -6.73 20.71
CA MET A 247 -2.13 -5.39 21.26
C MET A 247 -2.17 -4.32 20.16
N LEU A 248 -1.26 -4.38 19.19
CA LEU A 248 -1.26 -3.44 18.06
C LEU A 248 -2.53 -3.55 17.23
N ALA A 249 -3.01 -4.78 16.97
CA ALA A 249 -4.24 -5.01 16.22
C ALA A 249 -5.49 -4.47 16.93
N ALA A 250 -5.54 -4.53 18.26
CA ALA A 250 -6.64 -4.02 19.08
C ALA A 250 -6.51 -2.53 19.43
N HIS A 251 -5.44 -1.85 19.01
CA HIS A 251 -5.18 -0.47 19.42
C HIS A 251 -6.12 0.52 18.72
N PRO A 252 -6.71 1.52 19.42
CA PRO A 252 -7.60 2.50 18.80
C PRO A 252 -6.94 3.32 17.67
N ALA A 253 -5.63 3.58 17.76
CA ALA A 253 -4.90 4.23 16.67
C ALA A 253 -4.87 3.37 15.41
N THR A 254 -4.75 2.04 15.53
CA THR A 254 -4.83 1.11 14.42
C THR A 254 -6.19 1.16 13.75
N ALA A 255 -7.28 1.12 14.53
CA ALA A 255 -8.63 1.23 14.00
C ALA A 255 -8.82 2.52 13.18
N LYS A 256 -8.35 3.66 13.70
CA LYS A 256 -8.41 4.95 13.02
C LYS A 256 -7.51 4.96 11.77
N HIS A 257 -6.29 4.47 11.87
CA HIS A 257 -5.34 4.42 10.76
C HIS A 257 -5.88 3.59 9.60
N ILE A 258 -6.34 2.38 9.87
CA ILE A 258 -6.91 1.46 8.88
C ILE A 258 -8.21 2.05 8.28
N ALA A 259 -9.11 2.57 9.10
CA ALA A 259 -10.33 3.22 8.63
C ALA A 259 -10.02 4.39 7.67
N THR A 260 -9.07 5.24 8.04
CA THR A 260 -8.66 6.38 7.19
C THR A 260 -8.10 5.90 5.84
N LYS A 261 -7.22 4.89 5.86
CA LYS A 261 -6.65 4.32 4.61
C LYS A 261 -7.73 3.67 3.75
N LEU A 262 -8.67 2.95 4.34
CA LEU A 262 -9.79 2.32 3.62
C LEU A 262 -10.69 3.38 2.96
N VAL A 263 -11.11 4.40 3.71
CA VAL A 263 -11.96 5.46 3.16
C VAL A 263 -11.22 6.22 2.06
N ARG A 264 -9.93 6.50 2.24
CA ARG A 264 -9.11 7.11 1.18
C ARG A 264 -9.02 6.24 -0.05
N ALA A 265 -8.75 4.95 0.11
CA ALA A 265 -8.62 4.03 -1.02
C ALA A 265 -9.93 3.83 -1.76
N PHE A 266 -11.09 3.79 -1.10
CA PHE A 266 -12.35 3.38 -1.71
C PHE A 266 -13.31 4.53 -2.05
N VAL A 267 -13.24 5.66 -1.34
CA VAL A 267 -14.26 6.72 -1.44
C VAL A 267 -13.69 8.04 -1.95
N ALA A 268 -12.73 8.64 -1.24
CA ALA A 268 -12.21 9.97 -1.61
C ALA A 268 -10.79 10.19 -1.10
N ASP A 269 -9.99 10.98 -1.84
CA ASP A 269 -8.62 11.34 -1.46
C ASP A 269 -8.56 12.10 -0.13
N THR A 270 -9.60 12.88 0.16
CA THR A 270 -9.86 13.47 1.48
C THR A 270 -10.99 12.68 2.15
N PRO A 271 -10.67 11.74 3.06
CA PRO A 271 -11.65 10.90 3.72
C PRO A 271 -12.68 11.72 4.51
N PRO A 272 -14.00 11.53 4.33
CA PRO A 272 -15.02 12.09 5.21
C PRO A 272 -14.86 11.59 6.65
N ASP A 273 -14.82 12.51 7.62
CA ASP A 273 -14.55 12.20 9.03
C ASP A 273 -15.60 11.26 9.65
N ASP A 274 -16.87 11.44 9.27
CA ASP A 274 -17.98 10.62 9.75
C ASP A 274 -17.87 9.16 9.28
N LEU A 275 -17.45 8.94 8.04
CA LEU A 275 -17.22 7.59 7.50
C LEU A 275 -15.97 6.94 8.15
N VAL A 276 -14.91 7.71 8.38
CA VAL A 276 -13.72 7.23 9.11
C VAL A 276 -14.12 6.85 10.54
N ALA A 277 -14.94 7.66 11.22
CA ALA A 277 -15.41 7.36 12.56
C ALA A 277 -16.29 6.12 12.61
N LEU A 278 -17.18 5.92 11.63
CA LEU A 278 -18.02 4.74 11.49
C LEU A 278 -17.16 3.47 11.35
N LEU A 279 -16.21 3.45 10.41
CA LEU A 279 -15.37 2.29 10.18
C LEU A 279 -14.43 2.00 11.36
N SER A 280 -13.86 3.04 11.97
CA SER A 280 -13.03 2.91 13.18
C SER A 280 -13.82 2.31 14.34
N LYS A 281 -15.07 2.78 14.55
CA LYS A 281 -15.96 2.21 15.56
C LYS A 281 -16.31 0.76 15.27
N THR A 282 -16.67 0.44 14.02
CA THR A 282 -16.95 -0.95 13.61
C THR A 282 -15.75 -1.86 13.85
N PHE A 283 -14.56 -1.40 13.49
CA PHE A 283 -13.32 -2.13 13.74
C PHE A 283 -13.13 -2.44 15.23
N MET A 284 -13.32 -1.45 16.10
CA MET A 284 -13.18 -1.64 17.55
C MET A 284 -14.26 -2.55 18.13
N ASP A 285 -15.52 -2.33 17.77
CA ASP A 285 -16.66 -3.12 18.29
C ASP A 285 -16.59 -4.58 17.89
N THR A 286 -16.02 -4.90 16.74
CA THR A 286 -15.90 -6.27 16.19
C THR A 286 -14.51 -6.87 16.41
N GLN A 287 -13.65 -6.21 17.19
CA GLN A 287 -12.27 -6.66 17.47
C GLN A 287 -11.46 -6.91 16.19
N GLY A 288 -11.63 -6.04 15.18
CA GLY A 288 -10.87 -6.08 13.93
C GLY A 288 -11.43 -7.05 12.89
N ASP A 289 -12.71 -7.40 12.92
CA ASP A 289 -13.36 -8.16 11.84
C ASP A 289 -13.42 -7.33 10.57
N LEU A 290 -12.57 -7.68 9.60
CA LEU A 290 -12.41 -6.97 8.33
C LEU A 290 -13.63 -7.20 7.40
N GLY A 291 -14.34 -8.31 7.55
CA GLY A 291 -15.59 -8.55 6.83
C GLY A 291 -16.68 -7.61 7.32
N ALA A 292 -16.78 -7.39 8.62
CA ALA A 292 -17.71 -6.41 9.20
C ALA A 292 -17.37 -4.97 8.78
N VAL A 293 -16.08 -4.62 8.76
CA VAL A 293 -15.62 -3.30 8.30
C VAL A 293 -15.94 -3.11 6.81
N ALA A 294 -15.71 -4.13 5.97
CA ALA A 294 -16.05 -4.09 4.55
C ALA A 294 -17.57 -3.92 4.33
N ALA A 295 -18.39 -4.66 5.10
CA ALA A 295 -19.84 -4.53 5.08
C ALA A 295 -20.30 -3.12 5.48
N ALA A 296 -19.72 -2.56 6.55
CA ALA A 296 -20.01 -1.19 6.99
C ALA A 296 -19.65 -0.16 5.91
N LEU A 297 -18.49 -0.32 5.23
CA LEU A 297 -18.08 0.57 4.14
C LEU A 297 -19.09 0.57 2.99
N VAL A 298 -19.48 -0.61 2.49
CA VAL A 298 -20.38 -0.70 1.33
C VAL A 298 -21.83 -0.37 1.66
N SER A 299 -22.22 -0.44 2.93
CA SER A 299 -23.59 -0.12 3.38
C SER A 299 -23.75 1.34 3.83
N ALA A 300 -22.66 2.10 3.97
CA ALA A 300 -22.73 3.49 4.40
C ALA A 300 -23.17 4.40 3.25
N ASP A 301 -24.26 5.14 3.41
CA ASP A 301 -24.73 6.11 2.41
C ASP A 301 -23.65 7.12 2.04
N ALA A 302 -22.84 7.55 2.99
CA ALA A 302 -21.73 8.48 2.79
C ALA A 302 -20.67 7.97 1.78
N ALA A 303 -20.59 6.67 1.56
CA ALA A 303 -19.68 6.09 0.56
C ALA A 303 -20.20 6.23 -0.88
N TRP A 304 -21.50 6.56 -1.08
CA TRP A 304 -22.16 6.57 -2.37
C TRP A 304 -22.75 7.93 -2.76
N THR A 305 -22.92 8.84 -1.79
CA THR A 305 -23.58 10.15 -2.01
C THR A 305 -22.64 11.19 -2.64
N ALA A 306 -21.34 11.02 -2.53
CA ALA A 306 -20.39 11.89 -3.22
C ALA A 306 -20.35 11.54 -4.72
N PRO A 307 -20.17 12.54 -5.62
CA PRO A 307 -19.91 12.22 -7.02
C PRO A 307 -18.67 11.35 -7.14
N MET A 308 -18.64 10.45 -8.11
CA MET A 308 -17.47 9.58 -8.37
C MET A 308 -16.21 10.42 -8.57
N GLN A 309 -15.42 10.57 -7.52
CA GLN A 309 -14.23 11.43 -7.51
C GLN A 309 -12.93 10.63 -7.49
N LYS A 310 -13.01 9.39 -6.99
CA LYS A 310 -11.82 8.56 -6.82
C LYS A 310 -11.28 8.10 -8.16
N LEU A 311 -10.06 8.51 -8.49
CA LEU A 311 -9.40 8.07 -9.72
C LEU A 311 -9.15 6.56 -9.66
N ARG A 312 -9.43 5.85 -10.74
CA ARG A 312 -8.96 4.47 -10.90
C ARG A 312 -7.45 4.46 -11.00
N LEU A 313 -6.81 3.75 -10.08
CA LEU A 313 -5.37 3.49 -10.14
C LEU A 313 -5.02 2.67 -11.39
N PRO A 314 -3.77 2.68 -11.86
CA PRO A 314 -3.40 1.97 -13.08
C PRO A 314 -3.86 0.51 -13.14
N GLN A 315 -3.72 -0.28 -12.06
CA GLN A 315 -4.21 -1.66 -12.04
C GLN A 315 -5.73 -1.73 -12.19
N GLU A 316 -6.47 -0.86 -11.48
CA GLU A 316 -7.92 -0.80 -11.59
C GLU A 316 -8.37 -0.37 -12.99
N TYR A 317 -7.68 0.61 -13.57
CA TYR A 317 -7.96 1.11 -14.92
C TYR A 317 -7.79 0.02 -15.97
N VAL A 318 -6.65 -0.67 -15.98
CA VAL A 318 -6.35 -1.76 -16.91
C VAL A 318 -7.36 -2.90 -16.77
N LEU A 319 -7.66 -3.33 -15.54
CA LEU A 319 -8.65 -4.38 -15.29
C LEU A 319 -10.07 -3.96 -15.69
N SER A 320 -10.42 -2.69 -15.46
CA SER A 320 -11.73 -2.15 -15.90
C SER A 320 -11.82 -2.12 -17.42
N ALA A 321 -10.74 -1.78 -18.12
CA ALA A 321 -10.70 -1.80 -19.59
C ALA A 321 -10.85 -3.24 -20.13
N CYS A 322 -10.14 -4.23 -19.55
CA CYS A 322 -10.31 -5.63 -19.89
C CYS A 322 -11.77 -6.08 -19.78
N ARG A 323 -12.40 -5.76 -18.65
CA ARG A 323 -13.79 -6.16 -18.35
C ARG A 323 -14.81 -5.42 -19.21
N GLY A 324 -14.65 -4.09 -19.34
CA GLY A 324 -15.58 -3.23 -20.08
C GLY A 324 -15.60 -3.51 -21.58
N LEU A 325 -14.46 -3.89 -22.15
CA LEU A 325 -14.34 -4.23 -23.57
C LEU A 325 -14.37 -5.74 -23.85
N ALA A 326 -14.54 -6.58 -22.84
CA ALA A 326 -14.46 -8.05 -22.92
C ALA A 326 -13.16 -8.53 -23.62
N VAL A 327 -12.04 -7.84 -23.36
CA VAL A 327 -10.72 -8.15 -23.93
C VAL A 327 -9.90 -8.93 -22.91
N THR A 328 -9.21 -9.97 -23.37
CA THR A 328 -8.29 -10.77 -22.56
C THR A 328 -6.87 -10.66 -23.12
N PRO A 329 -6.15 -9.58 -22.81
CA PRO A 329 -4.77 -9.41 -23.28
C PRO A 329 -3.84 -10.46 -22.70
N LYS A 330 -2.73 -10.72 -23.39
CA LYS A 330 -1.69 -11.59 -22.84
C LYS A 330 -1.13 -10.98 -21.54
N PRO A 331 -0.88 -11.79 -20.49
CA PRO A 331 -0.36 -11.30 -19.21
C PRO A 331 0.91 -10.43 -19.35
N ALA A 332 1.81 -10.80 -20.28
CA ALA A 332 3.01 -10.01 -20.53
C ALA A 332 2.71 -8.58 -21.03
N MET A 333 1.61 -8.40 -21.76
CA MET A 333 1.16 -7.08 -22.21
C MET A 333 0.61 -6.28 -21.04
N LEU A 334 -0.26 -6.88 -20.23
CA LEU A 334 -0.80 -6.23 -19.04
C LEU A 334 0.32 -5.79 -18.07
N MET A 335 1.33 -6.63 -17.86
CA MET A 335 2.50 -6.27 -17.06
C MET A 335 3.28 -5.09 -17.66
N LYS A 336 3.44 -5.05 -18.98
CA LYS A 336 4.08 -3.93 -19.68
C LYS A 336 3.26 -2.64 -19.50
N ASP A 337 1.95 -2.72 -19.65
CA ASP A 337 1.05 -1.58 -19.53
C ASP A 337 1.07 -1.02 -18.09
N LEU A 338 1.07 -1.88 -17.08
CA LEU A 338 1.20 -1.48 -15.68
C LEU A 338 2.55 -0.84 -15.37
N ASN A 339 3.64 -1.35 -15.96
CA ASN A 339 4.96 -0.72 -15.86
C ASN A 339 4.97 0.67 -16.51
N THR A 340 4.36 0.81 -17.69
CA THR A 340 4.25 2.10 -18.40
C THR A 340 3.43 3.11 -17.61
N LEU A 341 2.37 2.64 -16.94
CA LEU A 341 1.52 3.47 -16.07
C LEU A 341 2.14 3.74 -14.68
N GLY A 342 3.32 3.18 -14.38
CA GLY A 342 4.03 3.43 -13.12
C GLY A 342 3.55 2.61 -11.92
N GLN A 343 2.68 1.59 -12.13
CA GLN A 343 2.20 0.72 -11.05
C GLN A 343 2.48 -0.77 -11.35
N PRO A 344 3.74 -1.19 -11.51
CA PRO A 344 4.06 -2.60 -11.64
C PRO A 344 3.63 -3.39 -10.40
N ILE A 345 3.14 -4.61 -10.60
CA ILE A 345 2.68 -5.45 -9.49
C ILE A 345 3.89 -5.97 -8.71
N PHE A 346 3.84 -5.90 -7.39
CA PHE A 346 4.90 -6.29 -6.46
C PHE A 346 6.25 -5.57 -6.67
N ASP A 347 6.20 -4.33 -7.12
CA ASP A 347 7.38 -3.48 -7.29
C ASP A 347 7.10 -2.04 -6.82
N PRO A 348 6.56 -1.86 -5.60
CA PRO A 348 6.27 -0.53 -5.06
C PRO A 348 7.56 0.24 -4.78
N PRO A 349 7.49 1.59 -4.76
CA PRO A 349 8.67 2.44 -4.54
C PRO A 349 9.21 2.36 -3.10
N SER A 350 8.38 1.95 -2.14
CA SER A 350 8.72 1.87 -0.71
C SER A 350 7.80 0.88 0.03
N PRO A 351 8.10 0.54 1.29
CA PRO A 351 7.21 -0.27 2.15
C PRO A 351 5.82 0.35 2.38
N GLU A 352 5.66 1.66 2.18
CA GLU A 352 4.37 2.34 2.25
C GLU A 352 3.39 1.87 1.14
N GLY A 353 3.93 1.34 0.05
CA GLY A 353 3.15 0.95 -1.13
C GLY A 353 3.03 2.07 -2.17
N TYR A 354 2.07 1.92 -3.07
CA TYR A 354 1.71 2.95 -4.03
C TYR A 354 0.75 3.95 -3.41
N HIS A 355 0.96 5.23 -3.71
CA HIS A 355 0.00 6.28 -3.37
C HIS A 355 -1.35 6.02 -4.05
N ASP A 356 -2.43 6.33 -3.35
CA ASP A 356 -3.78 6.12 -3.84
C ASP A 356 -4.55 7.42 -4.12
N ASP A 357 -3.85 8.56 -4.11
CA ASP A 357 -4.40 9.88 -4.44
C ASP A 357 -4.35 10.19 -5.93
N ALA A 358 -5.28 11.01 -6.42
CA ALA A 358 -5.38 11.38 -7.82
C ALA A 358 -4.18 12.21 -8.30
N ALA A 359 -3.58 13.03 -7.43
CA ALA A 359 -2.47 13.94 -7.81
C ALA A 359 -1.26 13.17 -8.33
N THR A 360 -0.96 12.02 -7.72
CA THR A 360 0.14 11.13 -8.14
C THR A 360 -0.06 10.60 -9.58
N TRP A 361 -1.31 10.35 -10.00
CA TRP A 361 -1.63 9.61 -11.23
C TRP A 361 -2.21 10.44 -12.38
N LEU A 362 -2.37 11.76 -12.18
CA LEU A 362 -2.92 12.69 -13.18
C LEU A 362 -1.85 13.58 -13.84
N ALA A 363 -0.58 13.28 -13.68
CA ALA A 363 0.48 13.99 -14.39
C ALA A 363 0.27 13.89 -15.92
N PRO A 364 0.64 14.92 -16.70
CA PRO A 364 0.37 14.96 -18.15
C PRO A 364 0.93 13.77 -18.92
N ASP A 365 2.12 13.29 -18.56
CA ASP A 365 2.75 12.10 -19.12
C ASP A 365 2.01 10.81 -18.74
N ALA A 366 1.50 10.72 -17.51
CA ALA A 366 0.67 9.60 -17.09
C ALA A 366 -0.65 9.54 -17.87
N MET A 367 -1.25 10.68 -18.18
CA MET A 367 -2.47 10.75 -18.99
C MET A 367 -2.20 10.43 -20.47
N ALA A 368 -1.05 10.82 -21.02
CA ALA A 368 -0.63 10.41 -22.37
C ALA A 368 -0.44 8.88 -22.46
N ASN A 369 0.22 8.28 -21.47
CA ASN A 369 0.37 6.83 -21.39
C ASN A 369 -0.99 6.11 -21.28
N ARG A 370 -1.95 6.67 -20.52
CA ARG A 370 -3.33 6.13 -20.45
C ARG A 370 -4.02 6.17 -21.81
N LEU A 371 -3.84 7.24 -22.58
CA LEU A 371 -4.42 7.37 -23.92
C LEU A 371 -3.87 6.30 -24.87
N ASP A 372 -2.55 6.10 -24.90
CA ASP A 372 -1.93 5.09 -25.76
C ASP A 372 -2.42 3.67 -25.39
N ILE A 373 -2.54 3.39 -24.09
CA ILE A 373 -3.06 2.12 -23.59
C ILE A 373 -4.55 1.97 -23.90
N ALA A 374 -5.38 3.04 -23.75
CA ALA A 374 -6.78 3.03 -24.14
C ALA A 374 -6.95 2.68 -25.61
N GLN A 375 -6.16 3.30 -26.48
CA GLN A 375 -6.17 3.00 -27.91
C GLN A 375 -5.77 1.55 -28.21
N SER A 376 -4.75 1.04 -27.50
CA SER A 376 -4.33 -0.35 -27.65
C SER A 376 -5.43 -1.34 -27.23
N PHE A 377 -6.17 -1.06 -26.15
CA PHE A 377 -7.31 -1.88 -25.74
C PHE A 377 -8.47 -1.79 -26.74
N ALA A 378 -8.78 -0.59 -27.21
CA ALA A 378 -9.83 -0.37 -28.21
C ALA A 378 -9.54 -1.12 -29.54
N GLN A 379 -8.27 -1.22 -29.94
CA GLN A 379 -7.85 -1.98 -31.13
C GLN A 379 -7.99 -3.50 -30.95
N GLN A 380 -8.01 -4.00 -29.72
CA GLN A 380 -8.17 -5.42 -29.40
C GLN A 380 -9.64 -5.82 -29.16
N ALA A 381 -10.52 -4.86 -28.99
CA ALA A 381 -11.95 -5.11 -28.86
C ALA A 381 -12.54 -5.66 -30.15
N ASP A 382 -13.73 -6.25 -30.07
CA ASP A 382 -14.45 -6.72 -31.23
C ASP A 382 -14.66 -5.55 -32.23
N SER A 383 -14.21 -5.72 -33.46
CA SER A 383 -14.29 -4.70 -34.49
C SER A 383 -15.75 -4.38 -34.92
N SER A 384 -16.71 -5.24 -34.56
CA SER A 384 -18.12 -5.05 -34.80
C SER A 384 -18.86 -4.35 -33.64
N ALA A 385 -18.16 -4.11 -32.48
CA ALA A 385 -18.77 -3.50 -31.31
C ALA A 385 -19.21 -2.05 -31.59
N ASP A 386 -20.46 -1.73 -31.31
CA ASP A 386 -20.92 -0.33 -31.29
C ASP A 386 -20.42 0.33 -29.99
N ALA A 387 -19.55 1.31 -30.13
CA ALA A 387 -18.96 2.03 -28.98
C ALA A 387 -20.03 2.69 -28.08
N ARG A 388 -21.21 3.04 -28.63
CA ARG A 388 -22.33 3.60 -27.87
C ARG A 388 -22.99 2.55 -26.98
N GLU A 389 -23.24 1.35 -27.53
CA GLU A 389 -23.83 0.24 -26.77
C GLU A 389 -22.85 -0.22 -25.66
N VAL A 390 -21.57 -0.29 -25.96
CA VAL A 390 -20.54 -0.60 -24.97
C VAL A 390 -20.50 0.47 -23.87
N ALA A 391 -20.56 1.76 -24.24
CA ALA A 391 -20.57 2.85 -23.28
C ALA A 391 -21.82 2.84 -22.39
N ASP A 392 -22.98 2.58 -22.94
CA ASP A 392 -24.22 2.44 -22.18
C ASP A 392 -24.17 1.24 -21.22
N ALA A 393 -23.59 0.12 -21.65
CA ALA A 393 -23.42 -1.05 -20.79
C ALA A 393 -22.38 -0.85 -19.66
N VAL A 394 -21.31 -0.09 -19.93
CA VAL A 394 -20.19 0.10 -18.98
C VAL A 394 -20.45 1.23 -18.00
N LEU A 395 -21.03 2.35 -18.47
CA LEU A 395 -21.23 3.57 -17.68
C LEU A 395 -22.67 3.70 -17.15
N GLY A 396 -23.66 3.16 -17.86
CA GLY A 396 -25.06 3.30 -17.49
C GLY A 396 -25.47 4.76 -17.26
N ASP A 397 -26.15 5.00 -16.13
CA ASP A 397 -26.62 6.35 -15.74
C ASP A 397 -25.49 7.33 -15.39
N ALA A 398 -24.26 6.83 -15.19
CA ALA A 398 -23.10 7.70 -14.92
C ALA A 398 -22.59 8.41 -16.18
N GLN A 399 -23.03 8.00 -17.38
CA GLN A 399 -22.59 8.60 -18.63
C GLN A 399 -23.13 10.01 -18.82
N SER A 400 -22.24 11.01 -18.86
CA SER A 400 -22.65 12.39 -19.12
C SER A 400 -23.09 12.61 -20.57
N PRO A 401 -23.94 13.63 -20.82
CA PRO A 401 -24.32 14.03 -22.19
C PRO A 401 -23.10 14.36 -23.06
N ALA A 402 -22.05 14.97 -22.49
CA ALA A 402 -20.84 15.32 -23.22
C ALA A 402 -20.06 14.06 -23.68
N THR A 403 -19.92 13.07 -22.82
CA THR A 403 -19.26 11.78 -23.15
C THR A 403 -20.10 11.03 -24.23
N ARG A 404 -21.40 10.99 -24.06
CA ARG A 404 -22.32 10.37 -25.06
C ARG A 404 -22.19 11.03 -26.43
N GLU A 405 -22.20 12.36 -26.49
CA GLU A 405 -22.04 13.11 -27.73
C GLU A 405 -20.67 12.90 -28.37
N ALA A 406 -19.60 12.89 -27.57
CA ALA A 406 -18.23 12.64 -28.06
C ALA A 406 -18.12 11.25 -28.71
N ILE A 407 -18.65 10.21 -28.06
CA ILE A 407 -18.66 8.84 -28.59
C ILE A 407 -19.53 8.76 -29.87
N ALA A 408 -20.68 9.43 -29.91
CA ALA A 408 -21.56 9.41 -31.07
C ALA A 408 -20.94 10.09 -32.31
N ARG A 409 -19.98 11.01 -32.11
CA ARG A 409 -19.27 11.72 -33.19
C ARG A 409 -17.95 11.02 -33.58
N ALA A 410 -17.61 9.92 -32.97
CA ALA A 410 -16.40 9.18 -33.31
C ALA A 410 -16.43 8.67 -34.75
N GLU A 411 -15.31 8.74 -35.44
CA GLU A 411 -15.17 8.31 -36.84
C GLU A 411 -15.21 6.77 -37.00
N GLY A 412 -15.07 6.02 -35.92
CA GLY A 412 -15.15 4.57 -35.93
C GLY A 412 -15.07 3.95 -34.53
N PRO A 413 -15.26 2.61 -34.44
CA PRO A 413 -15.31 1.89 -33.15
C PRO A 413 -14.09 2.14 -32.26
N VAL A 414 -12.89 2.08 -32.82
CA VAL A 414 -11.65 2.27 -32.06
C VAL A 414 -11.60 3.64 -31.41
N GLN A 415 -11.94 4.70 -32.14
CA GLN A 415 -11.98 6.05 -31.59
C GLN A 415 -13.06 6.18 -30.52
N GLY A 416 -14.26 5.64 -30.76
CA GLY A 416 -15.35 5.68 -29.80
C GLY A 416 -15.04 4.96 -28.50
N LEU A 417 -14.45 3.76 -28.56
CA LEU A 417 -14.00 2.99 -27.41
C LEU A 417 -12.82 3.66 -26.68
N THR A 418 -11.91 4.32 -27.42
CA THR A 418 -10.83 5.11 -26.80
C THR A 418 -11.40 6.29 -26.03
N ILE A 419 -12.39 7.00 -26.58
CA ILE A 419 -13.10 8.10 -25.90
C ILE A 419 -13.79 7.58 -24.64
N LEU A 420 -14.46 6.42 -24.71
CA LEU A 420 -15.07 5.77 -23.55
C LEU A 420 -14.03 5.55 -22.44
N LEU A 421 -12.91 4.88 -22.74
CA LEU A 421 -11.87 4.57 -21.75
C LEU A 421 -11.19 5.82 -21.18
N MET A 422 -11.16 6.92 -21.95
CA MET A 422 -10.59 8.20 -21.52
C MET A 422 -11.60 9.16 -20.91
N SER A 423 -12.88 8.80 -20.89
CA SER A 423 -13.93 9.65 -20.31
C SER A 423 -13.73 9.85 -18.80
N PRO A 424 -14.09 11.01 -18.24
CA PRO A 424 -14.01 11.26 -16.82
C PRO A 424 -14.73 10.19 -15.98
N GLU A 425 -15.84 9.69 -16.46
CA GLU A 425 -16.67 8.68 -15.79
C GLU A 425 -15.99 7.30 -15.77
N PHE A 426 -15.29 6.93 -16.84
CA PHE A 426 -14.51 5.71 -16.86
C PHE A 426 -13.21 5.81 -16.05
N GLN A 427 -12.59 6.99 -16.01
CA GLN A 427 -11.36 7.21 -15.24
C GLN A 427 -11.61 7.24 -13.73
N ARG A 428 -12.84 7.43 -13.29
CA ARG A 428 -13.23 7.56 -11.88
C ARG A 428 -14.21 6.46 -11.45
N ARG A 429 -14.41 6.41 -10.13
CA ARG A 429 -15.30 5.47 -9.48
C ARG A 429 -15.83 6.03 -8.15
#